data_e7e3f52afd5f8a9cab6cd3f94d010a22
#
_entry.id   e7e3f52afd5f8a9cab6cd3f94d010a22
#
_cell.length_a   1.000
_cell.length_b   1.000
_cell.length_c   1.000
_cell.angle_alpha   90.00
_cell.angle_beta   90.00
_cell.angle_gamma   90.00
#
_symmetry.space_group_name_H-M   'P 1'
#
loop_
_entity.id
_entity.type
_entity.pdbx_description
1 polymer ?
#
loop_
_entity_poly.entity_id
_entity_poly.type
_entity_poly.pdbx_seq_one_letter_code
_entity_poly.pdbx_strand_id
1 'polypeptide(L)'
;MHKLRIPDETVGLIRNLHPQIKKKAGASLEAILSDPYSGKSLKDDLAGLRTFRVSRFRIVYRIVRNKEIEIVAIGPRERIYEETFRIMKIKFPGR
;
A
#
# COMPACT_ATOMS: atom_id res chain seq x y z
N MET A 1 16.86 -4.96 -7.99
CA MET A 1 15.74 -5.63 -7.33
C MET A 1 15.22 -4.75 -6.20
N HIS A 2 13.90 -4.65 -6.06
CA HIS A 2 13.29 -3.84 -5.01
C HIS A 2 13.05 -4.65 -3.75
N LYS A 3 13.04 -3.98 -2.60
CA LYS A 3 12.72 -4.59 -1.32
C LYS A 3 11.36 -4.09 -0.85
N LEU A 4 10.64 -4.97 -0.19
CA LEU A 4 9.31 -4.66 0.32
C LEU A 4 9.38 -4.44 1.83
N ARG A 5 8.83 -3.33 2.29
CA ARG A 5 8.75 -3.01 3.70
C ARG A 5 7.29 -2.88 4.11
N ILE A 6 6.85 -3.72 5.02
CA ILE A 6 5.46 -3.74 5.48
C ILE A 6 5.44 -3.47 6.97
N PRO A 7 4.78 -2.38 7.41
CA PRO A 7 4.64 -2.11 8.85
C PRO A 7 3.92 -3.25 9.57
N ASP A 8 4.27 -3.47 10.83
CA ASP A 8 3.68 -4.56 11.62
C ASP A 8 2.16 -4.51 11.66
N GLU A 9 1.60 -3.32 11.77
CA GLU A 9 0.15 -3.13 11.79
C GLU A 9 -0.48 -3.63 10.49
N THR A 10 0.16 -3.35 9.36
CA THR A 10 -0.32 -3.80 8.07
C THR A 10 -0.17 -5.31 7.90
N VAL A 11 0.91 -5.88 8.43
CA VAL A 11 1.09 -7.34 8.45
C VAL A 11 -0.08 -7.99 9.19
N GLY A 12 -0.46 -7.43 10.34
CA GLY A 12 -1.60 -7.93 11.11
C GLY A 12 -2.90 -7.87 10.31
N LEU A 13 -3.13 -6.76 9.61
CA LEU A 13 -4.32 -6.62 8.78
C LEU A 13 -4.35 -7.68 7.67
N ILE A 14 -3.23 -7.92 7.02
CA ILE A 14 -3.15 -8.90 5.95
C ILE A 14 -3.42 -10.30 6.48
N ARG A 15 -2.89 -10.63 7.66
CA ARG A 15 -3.11 -11.95 8.27
C ARG A 15 -4.58 -12.23 8.55
N ASN A 16 -5.34 -11.19 8.83
CA ASN A 16 -6.75 -11.31 9.18
C ASN A 16 -7.69 -11.20 7.98
N LEU A 17 -7.15 -11.04 6.79
CA LEU A 17 -7.97 -11.02 5.59
C LEU A 17 -8.54 -12.41 5.28
N HIS A 18 -9.68 -12.43 4.62
CA HIS A 18 -10.23 -13.67 4.12
C HIS A 18 -9.17 -14.38 3.26
N PRO A 19 -9.05 -15.72 3.37
CA PRO A 19 -7.98 -16.45 2.65
C PRO A 19 -7.88 -16.16 1.16
N GLN A 20 -8.98 -15.95 0.48
CA GLN A 20 -8.96 -15.63 -0.94
C GLN A 20 -8.38 -14.24 -1.20
N ILE A 21 -8.74 -13.27 -0.37
CA ILE A 21 -8.21 -11.91 -0.49
C ILE A 21 -6.74 -11.90 -0.09
N LYS A 22 -6.39 -12.63 0.96
CA LYS A 22 -5.01 -12.76 1.42
C LYS A 22 -4.10 -13.29 0.31
N LYS A 23 -4.57 -14.30 -0.42
CA LYS A 23 -3.82 -14.87 -1.54
C LYS A 23 -3.64 -13.86 -2.66
N LYS A 24 -4.69 -13.12 -2.99
CA LYS A 24 -4.63 -12.08 -4.01
C LYS A 24 -3.71 -10.93 -3.58
N ALA A 25 -3.75 -10.59 -2.30
CA ALA A 25 -2.87 -9.55 -1.77
C ALA A 25 -1.40 -9.96 -1.90
N GLY A 26 -1.08 -11.22 -1.59
CA GLY A 26 0.27 -11.72 -1.75
C GLY A 26 0.76 -11.63 -3.19
N ALA A 27 -0.08 -12.06 -4.14
CA ALA A 27 0.25 -11.97 -5.56
C ALA A 27 0.41 -10.50 -6.00
N SER A 28 -0.40 -9.61 -5.46
CA SER A 28 -0.32 -8.18 -5.77
C SER A 28 0.96 -7.56 -5.23
N LEU A 29 1.39 -7.95 -4.03
CA LEU A 29 2.64 -7.48 -3.47
C LEU A 29 3.82 -7.91 -4.33
N GLU A 30 3.79 -9.14 -4.85
CA GLU A 30 4.82 -9.61 -5.78
C GLU A 30 4.80 -8.82 -7.08
N ALA A 31 3.62 -8.49 -7.59
CA ALA A 31 3.50 -7.68 -8.80
C ALA A 31 4.08 -6.28 -8.60
N ILE A 32 3.80 -5.67 -7.45
CA ILE A 32 4.35 -4.36 -7.09
C ILE A 32 5.87 -4.45 -7.00
N LEU A 33 6.37 -5.50 -6.39
CA LEU A 33 7.81 -5.71 -6.22
C LEU A 33 8.51 -5.85 -7.58
N SER A 34 7.87 -6.53 -8.53
CA SER A 34 8.41 -6.71 -9.87
C SER A 34 8.39 -5.43 -10.69
N ASP A 35 7.33 -4.63 -10.53
CA ASP A 35 7.19 -3.36 -11.24
C ASP A 35 6.50 -2.35 -10.33
N PRO A 36 7.27 -1.57 -9.57
CA PRO A 36 6.71 -0.60 -8.63
C PRO A 36 5.86 0.49 -9.28
N TYR A 37 6.04 0.71 -10.56
CA TYR A 37 5.29 1.74 -11.29
C TYR A 37 4.00 1.21 -11.89
N SER A 38 3.67 -0.05 -11.65
CA SER A 38 2.43 -0.64 -12.16
C SER A 38 1.18 -0.10 -11.47
N GLY A 39 1.31 0.37 -10.22
CA GLY A 39 0.19 0.98 -9.51
C GLY A 39 -0.10 2.39 -10.01
N LYS A 40 -1.34 2.83 -9.78
CA LYS A 40 -1.77 4.16 -10.19
C LYS A 40 -1.22 5.22 -9.24
N SER A 41 -0.64 6.26 -9.81
CA SER A 41 -0.12 7.41 -9.05
C SER A 41 -1.26 8.23 -8.46
N LEU A 42 -1.14 8.62 -7.20
CA LEU A 42 -2.11 9.47 -6.53
C LEU A 42 -1.69 10.94 -6.63
N LYS A 43 -2.64 11.84 -6.38
CA LYS A 43 -2.44 13.28 -6.57
C LYS A 43 -2.75 14.07 -5.31
N ASP A 44 -2.51 15.37 -5.37
CA ASP A 44 -2.84 16.35 -4.32
C ASP A 44 -2.21 15.95 -2.98
N ASP A 45 -3.02 15.82 -1.93
CA ASP A 45 -2.51 15.52 -0.59
C ASP A 45 -1.85 14.16 -0.49
N LEU A 46 -2.09 13.28 -1.45
CA LEU A 46 -1.52 11.94 -1.48
C LEU A 46 -0.46 11.79 -2.59
N ALA A 47 0.03 12.90 -3.10
CA ALA A 47 1.08 12.87 -4.12
C ALA A 47 2.30 12.13 -3.61
N GLY A 48 2.93 11.35 -4.48
CA GLY A 48 4.08 10.52 -4.11
C GLY A 48 3.70 9.11 -3.70
N LEU A 49 2.41 8.85 -3.53
CA LEU A 49 1.90 7.53 -3.23
C LEU A 49 1.32 6.88 -4.48
N ARG A 50 1.24 5.56 -4.45
CA ARG A 50 0.63 4.78 -5.51
C ARG A 50 -0.37 3.80 -4.92
N THR A 51 -1.34 3.39 -5.72
CA THR A 51 -2.35 2.44 -5.29
C THR A 51 -2.42 1.27 -6.27
N PHE A 52 -2.61 0.07 -5.73
CA PHE A 52 -2.74 -1.16 -6.51
C PHE A 52 -4.03 -1.86 -6.10
N ARG A 53 -4.82 -2.22 -7.09
CA ARG A 53 -6.13 -2.83 -6.85
C ARG A 53 -6.01 -4.32 -6.53
N VAL A 54 -6.72 -4.75 -5.47
CA VAL A 54 -6.79 -6.15 -5.06
C VAL A 54 -8.26 -6.47 -4.79
N SER A 55 -9.00 -6.86 -5.81
CA SER A 55 -10.43 -7.10 -5.69
C SER A 55 -11.15 -5.84 -5.18
N ARG A 56 -11.80 -5.90 -4.02
CA ARG A 56 -12.47 -4.75 -3.40
C ARG A 56 -11.54 -3.94 -2.52
N PHE A 57 -10.30 -4.41 -2.38
CA PHE A 57 -9.29 -3.77 -1.55
C PHE A 57 -8.31 -3.00 -2.42
N ARG A 58 -7.57 -2.12 -1.79
CA ARG A 58 -6.46 -1.43 -2.42
C ARG A 58 -5.25 -1.44 -1.51
N ILE A 59 -4.09 -1.55 -2.12
CA ILE A 59 -2.82 -1.42 -1.42
C ILE A 59 -2.27 -0.05 -1.78
N VAL A 60 -1.95 0.75 -0.78
CA VAL A 60 -1.30 2.05 -0.98
C VAL A 60 0.15 1.90 -0.57
N TYR A 61 1.05 2.32 -1.45
CA TYR A 61 2.48 2.18 -1.23
C TYR A 61 3.22 3.38 -1.80
N ARG A 62 4.49 3.48 -1.45
CA ARG A 62 5.38 4.48 -2.03
C ARG A 62 6.73 3.87 -2.32
N ILE A 63 7.42 4.43 -3.30
CA ILE A 63 8.77 4.01 -3.66
C ILE A 63 9.72 4.96 -2.95
N VAL A 64 10.60 4.40 -2.11
CA VAL A 64 11.58 5.19 -1.38
C VAL A 64 12.97 4.90 -1.91
N ARG A 65 13.96 5.58 -1.37
CA ARG A 65 15.36 5.43 -1.81
C ARG A 65 15.83 3.98 -1.69
N ASN A 66 16.87 3.65 -2.43
CA ASN A 66 17.51 2.33 -2.40
C ASN A 66 16.58 1.21 -2.85
N LYS A 67 15.67 1.54 -3.77
CA LYS A 67 14.74 0.57 -4.34
C LYS A 67 13.88 -0.13 -3.30
N GLU A 68 13.57 0.60 -2.24
CA GLU A 68 12.67 0.10 -1.21
C GLU A 68 11.24 0.54 -1.50
N ILE A 69 10.31 -0.37 -1.34
CA ILE A 69 8.88 -0.10 -1.48
C ILE A 69 8.24 -0.21 -0.12
N GLU A 70 7.66 0.88 0.36
CA GLU A 70 7.00 0.90 1.65
C GLU A 70 5.49 0.78 1.46
N ILE A 71 4.90 -0.21 2.10
CA ILE A 71 3.45 -0.37 2.10
C ILE A 71 2.90 0.58 3.17
N VAL A 72 2.06 1.50 2.76
CA VAL A 72 1.47 2.50 3.66
C VAL A 72 0.20 1.99 4.29
N ALA A 73 -0.68 1.40 3.49
CA ALA A 73 -1.98 0.94 3.97
C ALA A 73 -2.56 -0.12 3.03
N ILE A 74 -3.46 -0.91 3.58
CA ILE A 74 -4.29 -1.81 2.79
C ILE A 74 -5.69 -1.75 3.38
N GLY A 75 -6.70 -1.66 2.55
CA GLY A 75 -8.06 -1.56 3.02
C GLY A 75 -9.08 -1.51 1.91
N PRO A 76 -10.37 -1.50 2.29
CA PRO A 76 -11.46 -1.43 1.32
C PRO A 76 -11.38 -0.16 0.48
N ARG A 77 -11.76 -0.29 -0.77
CA ARG A 77 -11.76 0.81 -1.73
C ARG A 77 -12.44 2.08 -1.19
N GLU A 78 -13.54 1.90 -0.49
CA GLU A 78 -14.35 3.02 -0.01
C GLU A 78 -13.68 3.86 1.07
N ARG A 79 -12.74 3.27 1.82
CA ARG A 79 -12.12 3.92 2.97
C ARG A 79 -10.63 4.16 2.84
N ILE A 80 -10.00 3.53 1.86
CA ILE A 80 -8.54 3.50 1.81
C ILE A 80 -7.90 4.88 1.74
N TYR A 81 -8.50 5.80 1.01
CA TYR A 81 -7.90 7.13 0.85
C TYR A 81 -8.00 7.94 2.14
N GLU A 82 -9.13 7.82 2.81
CA GLU A 82 -9.34 8.48 4.10
C GLU A 82 -8.37 7.95 5.15
N GLU A 83 -8.22 6.63 5.21
CA GLU A 83 -7.29 5.98 6.14
C GLU A 83 -5.85 6.33 5.82
N THR A 84 -5.51 6.35 4.54
CA THR A 84 -4.16 6.72 4.10
C THR A 84 -3.84 8.15 4.51
N PHE A 85 -4.78 9.06 4.30
CA PHE A 85 -4.60 10.46 4.69
C PHE A 85 -4.33 10.59 6.18
N ARG A 86 -5.08 9.84 6.99
CA ARG A 86 -4.90 9.83 8.44
C ARG A 86 -3.52 9.29 8.84
N ILE A 87 -3.11 8.18 8.23
CA ILE A 87 -1.80 7.59 8.49
C ILE A 87 -0.68 8.55 8.14
N MET A 88 -0.78 9.21 7.00
CA MET A 88 0.23 10.16 6.56
C MET A 88 0.36 11.35 7.52
N LYS A 89 -0.75 11.82 8.08
CA LYS A 89 -0.72 12.91 9.06
C LYS A 89 -0.03 12.49 10.35
N ILE A 90 -0.22 11.26 10.77
CA ILE A 90 0.35 10.75 12.02
C ILE A 90 1.83 10.42 11.85
N LYS A 91 2.19 9.67 10.81
CA LYS A 91 3.56 9.20 10.59
C LYS A 91 4.46 10.22 9.93
N PHE A 92 3.89 11.14 9.18
CA PHE A 92 4.65 12.15 8.45
C PHE A 92 4.06 13.54 8.69
N PRO A 93 4.07 14.00 9.95
CA PRO A 93 3.54 15.34 10.28
C PRO A 93 4.41 16.40 9.60
N GLY A 94 3.90 17.40 9.05
CA GLY A 94 4.64 18.42 8.33
C GLY A 94 4.70 18.22 6.84
N ARG A 95 4.07 17.17 6.37
CA ARG A 95 3.97 16.91 4.95
C ARG A 95 2.78 17.65 4.32
#